data_886effc3c2e93b9a58382dfda43a3ad4
#
_entry.id   886effc3c2e93b9a58382dfda43a3ad4
#
_cell.length_a   1.000
_cell.length_b   1.000
_cell.length_c   1.000
_cell.angle_alpha   90.00
_cell.angle_beta   90.00
_cell.angle_gamma   90.00
#
_symmetry.space_group_name_H-M   'P 1'
#
loop_
_entity.id
_entity.type
_entity.pdbx_description
1 polymer ?
#
loop_
_entity_poly.entity_id
_entity_poly.type
_entity_poly.pdbx_seq_one_letter_code
_entity_poly.pdbx_strand_id
1 'polypeptide(L)'
;YKKPELKVDRGCRVGRNYHDYEVYMEQHPDTAVVQMDSVIGSKGGKVLLTIYFVNVSLMLGFLREANTSKSVIDIYDELYHRLGGQDFRKLFPVILTDNGSEFSNPKCIENGPDGKGFQRTRIYYCNPSAPYQKAEIEVGHEFIRRILPKGRSFDELTQGDIELMMNHINSYRRRKLNGKSPYEAFCFYYGE
;
A
#
# COMPACT_ATOMS: atom_id res chain seq x y z
N TYR A 1 13.88 30.21 -7.64
CA TYR A 1 14.24 28.78 -7.38
C TYR A 1 13.16 27.93 -8.03
N LYS A 2 13.38 27.42 -9.25
CA LYS A 2 12.51 26.41 -9.85
C LYS A 2 12.71 25.11 -9.09
N LYS A 3 11.66 24.59 -8.45
CA LYS A 3 11.69 23.23 -7.90
C LYS A 3 12.08 22.27 -9.04
N PRO A 4 13.05 21.38 -8.84
CA PRO A 4 13.36 20.37 -9.84
C PRO A 4 12.10 19.53 -10.09
N GLU A 5 11.64 19.50 -11.33
CA GLU A 5 10.59 18.57 -11.74
C GLU A 5 11.16 17.16 -11.57
N LEU A 6 10.57 16.42 -10.64
CA LEU A 6 10.86 14.99 -10.52
C LEU A 6 10.52 14.35 -11.88
N LYS A 7 11.53 13.89 -12.59
CA LYS A 7 11.36 13.10 -13.81
C LYS A 7 10.69 11.78 -13.43
N VAL A 8 9.39 11.77 -13.52
CA VAL A 8 8.61 10.55 -13.35
C VAL A 8 8.80 9.73 -14.62
N ASP A 9 9.28 8.49 -14.47
CA ASP A 9 9.32 7.55 -15.58
C ASP A 9 7.87 7.24 -16.03
N ARG A 10 7.44 7.92 -17.08
CA ARG A 10 6.11 7.74 -17.64
C ARG A 10 5.92 6.37 -18.30
N GLY A 11 7.01 5.71 -18.68
CA GLY A 11 7.00 4.41 -19.34
C GLY A 11 6.49 3.28 -18.43
N CYS A 12 6.73 3.36 -17.13
CA CYS A 12 6.27 2.33 -16.18
C CYS A 12 4.75 2.29 -16.01
N ARG A 13 4.02 3.34 -16.43
CA ARG A 13 2.57 3.50 -16.28
C ARG A 13 1.75 3.13 -17.50
N VAL A 14 2.39 2.76 -18.60
CA VAL A 14 1.69 2.32 -19.81
C VAL A 14 0.90 1.03 -19.47
N GLY A 15 -0.41 1.06 -19.69
CA GLY A 15 -1.32 -0.03 -19.34
C GLY A 15 -1.58 -0.18 -17.83
N ARG A 16 -1.24 0.86 -17.02
CA ARG A 16 -1.41 0.87 -15.56
C ARG A 16 -1.96 2.19 -15.02
N ASN A 17 -2.54 3.03 -15.86
CA ASN A 17 -3.16 4.27 -15.42
C ASN A 17 -4.51 4.01 -14.74
N TYR A 18 -5.13 5.05 -14.18
CA TYR A 18 -6.39 4.91 -13.45
C TYR A 18 -7.54 4.44 -14.34
N HIS A 19 -7.57 4.84 -15.61
CA HIS A 19 -8.55 4.34 -16.56
C HIS A 19 -8.37 2.82 -16.83
N ASP A 20 -7.12 2.35 -16.96
CA ASP A 20 -6.84 0.90 -17.08
C ASP A 20 -7.34 0.14 -15.84
N TYR A 21 -7.22 0.75 -14.64
CA TYR A 21 -7.76 0.22 -13.39
C TYR A 21 -9.30 0.13 -13.45
N GLU A 22 -9.98 1.20 -13.88
CA GLU A 22 -11.45 1.21 -13.98
C GLU A 22 -11.95 0.13 -14.94
N VAL A 23 -11.35 0.02 -16.12
CA VAL A 23 -11.68 -1.02 -17.11
C VAL A 23 -11.47 -2.43 -16.52
N TYR A 24 -10.36 -2.64 -15.78
CA TYR A 24 -10.11 -3.93 -15.16
C TYR A 24 -11.15 -4.25 -14.08
N MET A 25 -11.51 -3.29 -13.23
CA MET A 25 -12.49 -3.48 -12.17
C MET A 25 -13.92 -3.67 -12.69
N GLU A 26 -14.28 -3.05 -13.81
CA GLU A 26 -15.57 -3.31 -14.48
C GLU A 26 -15.69 -4.76 -14.96
N GLN A 27 -14.58 -5.35 -15.43
CA GLN A 27 -14.54 -6.76 -15.85
C GLN A 27 -14.39 -7.74 -14.68
N HIS A 28 -13.94 -7.28 -13.52
CA HIS A 28 -13.65 -8.09 -12.34
C HIS A 28 -14.17 -7.42 -11.05
N PRO A 29 -15.50 -7.22 -10.93
CA PRO A 29 -16.10 -6.39 -9.88
C PRO A 29 -15.87 -6.92 -8.44
N ASP A 30 -15.69 -8.23 -8.30
CA ASP A 30 -15.48 -8.88 -6.99
C ASP A 30 -14.00 -8.91 -6.57
N THR A 31 -13.11 -8.33 -7.37
CA THR A 31 -11.67 -8.32 -7.03
C THR A 31 -11.40 -7.38 -5.86
N ALA A 32 -10.75 -7.89 -4.83
CA ALA A 32 -10.30 -7.07 -3.71
C ALA A 32 -9.23 -6.08 -4.17
N VAL A 33 -9.29 -4.86 -3.62
CA VAL A 33 -8.33 -3.80 -3.90
C VAL A 33 -7.53 -3.49 -2.67
N VAL A 34 -6.22 -3.40 -2.84
CA VAL A 34 -5.28 -2.91 -1.84
C VAL A 34 -4.79 -1.54 -2.28
N GLN A 35 -4.83 -0.56 -1.39
CA GLN A 35 -4.22 0.75 -1.62
C GLN A 35 -2.86 0.81 -0.95
N MET A 36 -1.88 1.42 -1.62
CA MET A 36 -0.51 1.55 -1.13
C MET A 36 -0.07 3.00 -1.16
N ASP A 37 0.62 3.44 -0.10
CA ASP A 37 1.13 4.81 0.01
C ASP A 37 2.32 4.88 0.97
N SER A 38 3.06 5.98 0.92
CA SER A 38 4.17 6.28 1.83
C SER A 38 3.81 7.41 2.80
N VAL A 39 4.01 7.18 4.09
CA VAL A 39 3.88 8.22 5.11
C VAL A 39 5.27 8.72 5.49
N ILE A 40 5.52 10.00 5.19
CA ILE A 40 6.81 10.65 5.48
C ILE A 40 6.71 11.37 6.83
N GLY A 41 7.69 11.15 7.70
CA GLY A 41 7.88 11.89 8.93
C GLY A 41 8.68 13.16 8.68
N SER A 42 9.99 13.10 8.86
CA SER A 42 10.93 14.15 8.51
C SER A 42 11.57 13.90 7.15
N LYS A 43 12.00 14.99 6.48
CA LYS A 43 12.66 14.88 5.18
C LYS A 43 14.02 14.19 5.32
N GLY A 44 14.23 13.13 4.55
CA GLY A 44 15.50 12.39 4.52
C GLY A 44 15.66 11.34 5.64
N GLY A 45 14.69 11.21 6.55
CA GLY A 45 14.65 10.17 7.56
C GLY A 45 13.92 8.91 7.12
N LYS A 46 13.70 8.00 8.06
CA LYS A 46 12.88 6.79 7.84
C LYS A 46 11.47 7.14 7.37
N VAL A 47 10.90 6.27 6.57
CA VAL A 47 9.56 6.40 6.01
C VAL A 47 8.73 5.14 6.27
N LEU A 48 7.42 5.31 6.34
CA LEU A 48 6.49 4.21 6.54
C LEU A 48 5.81 3.87 5.21
N LEU A 49 5.90 2.62 4.76
CA LEU A 49 5.02 2.09 3.74
C LEU A 49 3.73 1.63 4.41
N THR A 50 2.59 2.08 3.90
CA THR A 50 1.28 1.62 4.33
C THR A 50 0.61 0.82 3.22
N ILE A 51 -0.02 -0.28 3.60
CA ILE A 51 -0.79 -1.16 2.73
C ILE A 51 -2.18 -1.29 3.35
N TYR A 52 -3.21 -0.89 2.62
CA TYR A 52 -4.58 -0.80 3.11
C TYR A 52 -5.51 -1.71 2.31
N PHE A 53 -6.12 -2.68 2.97
CA PHE A 53 -7.11 -3.58 2.40
C PHE A 53 -8.48 -2.91 2.43
N VAL A 54 -8.96 -2.44 1.27
CA VAL A 54 -10.15 -1.58 1.16
C VAL A 54 -11.41 -2.26 1.70
N ASN A 55 -11.61 -3.53 1.38
CA ASN A 55 -12.81 -4.30 1.74
C ASN A 55 -12.97 -4.54 3.25
N VAL A 56 -11.87 -4.61 3.99
CA VAL A 56 -11.86 -4.91 5.44
C VAL A 56 -11.26 -3.79 6.28
N SER A 57 -10.83 -2.69 5.66
CA SER A 57 -10.20 -1.53 6.32
C SER A 57 -8.97 -1.87 7.16
N LEU A 58 -8.32 -3.01 6.90
CA LEU A 58 -7.10 -3.41 7.58
C LEU A 58 -5.92 -2.64 7.00
N MET A 59 -5.04 -2.14 7.86
CA MET A 59 -3.82 -1.46 7.45
C MET A 59 -2.59 -2.18 7.98
N LEU A 60 -1.63 -2.45 7.12
CA LEU A 60 -0.28 -2.86 7.48
C LEU A 60 0.66 -1.67 7.37
N GLY A 61 1.71 -1.65 8.19
CA GLY A 61 2.75 -0.63 8.18
C GLY A 61 4.13 -1.26 8.22
N PHE A 62 5.02 -0.78 7.35
CA PHE A 62 6.40 -1.26 7.24
C PHE A 62 7.36 -0.08 7.29
N LEU A 63 8.24 -0.08 8.30
CA LEU A 63 9.25 0.95 8.45
C LEU A 63 10.40 0.70 7.45
N ARG A 64 10.79 1.76 6.73
CA ARG A 64 11.85 1.71 5.73
C ARG A 64 12.92 2.76 6.04
N GLU A 65 14.19 2.40 5.87
CA GLU A 65 15.33 3.30 6.08
C GLU A 65 15.38 4.44 5.05
N ALA A 66 14.88 4.21 3.84
CA ALA A 66 14.87 5.19 2.77
C ALA A 66 13.64 5.04 1.87
N ASN A 67 13.18 6.15 1.27
CA ASN A 67 12.06 6.16 0.34
C ASN A 67 12.51 5.79 -1.09
N THR A 68 12.77 4.51 -1.32
CA THR A 68 13.26 3.97 -2.59
C THR A 68 12.35 2.88 -3.14
N SER A 69 12.36 2.66 -4.45
CA SER A 69 11.61 1.57 -5.07
C SER A 69 12.11 0.20 -4.61
N LYS A 70 13.41 0.07 -4.37
CA LYS A 70 13.99 -1.17 -3.84
C LYS A 70 13.38 -1.53 -2.49
N SER A 71 13.27 -0.59 -1.55
CA SER A 71 12.72 -0.87 -0.22
C SER A 71 11.24 -1.27 -0.25
N VAL A 72 10.47 -0.82 -1.25
CA VAL A 72 9.09 -1.28 -1.48
C VAL A 72 9.08 -2.70 -2.02
N ILE A 73 9.91 -2.99 -3.03
CA ILE A 73 10.01 -4.31 -3.64
C ILE A 73 10.42 -5.35 -2.60
N ASP A 74 11.43 -5.06 -1.78
CA ASP A 74 11.93 -5.96 -0.73
C ASP A 74 10.80 -6.37 0.24
N ILE A 75 9.90 -5.43 0.61
CA ILE A 75 8.72 -5.73 1.45
C ILE A 75 7.75 -6.68 0.74
N TYR A 76 7.44 -6.45 -0.53
CA TYR A 76 6.55 -7.33 -1.28
C TYR A 76 7.16 -8.71 -1.52
N ASP A 77 8.46 -8.79 -1.70
CA ASP A 77 9.18 -10.06 -1.83
C ASP A 77 9.14 -10.83 -0.50
N GLU A 78 9.36 -10.16 0.63
CA GLU A 78 9.25 -10.78 1.95
C GLU A 78 7.82 -11.27 2.24
N LEU A 79 6.80 -10.46 1.92
CA LEU A 79 5.40 -10.87 2.05
C LEU A 79 5.09 -12.09 1.17
N TYR A 80 5.59 -12.12 -0.05
CA TYR A 80 5.41 -13.24 -0.97
C TYR A 80 6.05 -14.53 -0.42
N HIS A 81 7.26 -14.43 0.12
CA HIS A 81 7.93 -15.58 0.74
C HIS A 81 7.22 -16.11 1.98
N ARG A 82 6.71 -15.21 2.83
CA ARG A 82 6.01 -15.58 4.07
C ARG A 82 4.64 -16.19 3.82
N LEU A 83 3.87 -15.65 2.89
CA LEU A 83 2.50 -16.06 2.61
C LEU A 83 2.43 -17.25 1.64
N GLY A 84 3.44 -17.40 0.79
CA GLY A 84 3.36 -18.27 -0.36
C GLY A 84 2.53 -17.68 -1.51
N GLY A 85 2.73 -18.23 -2.71
CA GLY A 85 2.18 -17.63 -3.93
C GLY A 85 0.66 -17.64 -4.01
N GLN A 86 -0.03 -18.59 -3.40
CA GLN A 86 -1.48 -18.70 -3.44
C GLN A 86 -2.13 -17.63 -2.56
N ASP A 87 -1.74 -17.56 -1.29
CA ASP A 87 -2.30 -16.59 -0.33
C ASP A 87 -1.90 -15.16 -0.69
N PHE A 88 -0.68 -14.96 -1.20
CA PHE A 88 -0.27 -13.65 -1.69
C PHE A 88 -1.22 -13.14 -2.80
N ARG A 89 -1.54 -13.96 -3.79
CA ARG A 89 -2.46 -13.57 -4.87
C ARG A 89 -3.90 -13.35 -4.39
N LYS A 90 -4.34 -14.13 -3.39
CA LYS A 90 -5.65 -13.95 -2.75
C LYS A 90 -5.73 -12.60 -2.03
N LEU A 91 -4.66 -12.20 -1.35
CA LEU A 91 -4.61 -10.98 -0.55
C LEU A 91 -4.26 -9.72 -1.35
N PHE A 92 -3.42 -9.84 -2.39
CA PHE A 92 -2.91 -8.72 -3.19
C PHE A 92 -3.25 -8.86 -4.68
N PRO A 93 -4.52 -9.08 -5.06
CA PRO A 93 -4.86 -9.27 -6.48
C PRO A 93 -4.66 -7.99 -7.29
N VAL A 94 -5.02 -6.83 -6.72
CA VAL A 94 -4.87 -5.50 -7.33
C VAL A 94 -4.34 -4.51 -6.29
N ILE A 95 -3.33 -3.75 -6.69
CA ILE A 95 -2.73 -2.67 -5.90
C ILE A 95 -2.97 -1.35 -6.62
N LEU A 96 -3.52 -0.37 -5.92
CA LEU A 96 -3.69 1.00 -6.38
C LEU A 96 -2.77 1.93 -5.59
N THR A 97 -1.94 2.71 -6.28
CA THR A 97 -0.97 3.62 -5.65
C THR A 97 -0.95 4.99 -6.33
N ASP A 98 -0.22 5.93 -5.76
CA ASP A 98 0.04 7.20 -6.40
C ASP A 98 1.26 7.13 -7.34
N ASN A 99 1.70 8.32 -7.77
CA ASN A 99 2.79 8.48 -8.71
C ASN A 99 4.15 8.70 -8.04
N GLY A 100 4.34 8.28 -6.79
CA GLY A 100 5.60 8.38 -6.07
C GLY A 100 6.76 7.69 -6.81
N SER A 101 7.97 8.23 -6.69
CA SER A 101 9.17 7.64 -7.30
C SER A 101 9.51 6.27 -6.74
N GLU A 102 9.13 6.01 -5.50
CA GLU A 102 9.26 4.71 -4.84
C GLU A 102 8.40 3.61 -5.45
N PHE A 103 7.37 3.99 -6.21
CA PHE A 103 6.48 3.07 -6.92
C PHE A 103 6.78 2.97 -8.42
N SER A 104 7.92 3.48 -8.87
CA SER A 104 8.30 3.56 -10.29
C SER A 104 8.74 2.24 -10.93
N ASN A 105 8.83 1.15 -10.17
CA ASN A 105 9.21 -0.17 -10.68
C ASN A 105 8.11 -1.22 -10.50
N PRO A 106 6.94 -1.07 -11.17
CA PRO A 106 5.79 -1.96 -11.01
C PRO A 106 6.07 -3.40 -11.42
N LYS A 107 6.92 -3.62 -12.44
CA LYS A 107 7.21 -4.97 -12.95
C LYS A 107 7.84 -5.87 -11.89
N CYS A 108 8.71 -5.33 -11.04
CA CYS A 108 9.32 -6.09 -9.95
C CYS A 108 8.30 -6.44 -8.86
N ILE A 109 7.32 -5.56 -8.61
CA ILE A 109 6.24 -5.84 -7.66
C ILE A 109 5.29 -6.90 -8.27
N GLU A 110 4.95 -6.78 -9.55
CA GLU A 110 3.99 -7.67 -10.22
C GLU A 110 4.52 -9.09 -10.44
N ASN A 111 5.79 -9.24 -10.79
CA ASN A 111 6.34 -10.54 -11.24
C ASN A 111 7.11 -11.31 -10.14
N GLY A 112 7.47 -10.64 -9.03
CA GLY A 112 8.22 -11.24 -7.93
C GLY A 112 9.69 -11.55 -8.24
N PRO A 113 10.42 -12.09 -7.24
CA PRO A 113 11.86 -12.27 -7.31
C PRO A 113 12.30 -13.39 -8.27
N ASP A 114 11.43 -14.38 -8.53
CA ASP A 114 11.80 -15.57 -9.28
C ASP A 114 11.87 -15.35 -10.80
N GLY A 115 11.49 -14.18 -11.31
CA GLY A 115 11.62 -13.78 -12.71
C GLY A 115 10.95 -14.69 -13.75
N LYS A 116 10.19 -15.69 -13.31
CA LYS A 116 9.62 -16.75 -14.15
C LYS A 116 8.35 -16.36 -14.90
N GLY A 117 8.13 -15.05 -15.12
CA GLY A 117 7.00 -14.59 -15.91
C GLY A 117 5.61 -14.80 -15.26
N PHE A 118 5.57 -15.19 -14.00
CA PHE A 118 4.33 -15.43 -13.29
C PHE A 118 3.89 -14.16 -12.56
N GLN A 119 2.82 -13.55 -13.04
CA GLN A 119 2.26 -12.36 -12.42
C GLN A 119 1.62 -12.69 -11.06
N ARG A 120 2.17 -12.14 -9.97
CA ARG A 120 1.68 -12.34 -8.60
C ARG A 120 0.63 -11.31 -8.16
N THR A 121 0.62 -10.12 -8.80
CA THR A 121 -0.32 -9.03 -8.52
C THR A 121 -0.44 -8.11 -9.75
N ARG A 122 -1.38 -7.16 -9.72
CA ARG A 122 -1.50 -6.06 -10.69
C ARG A 122 -1.37 -4.74 -9.96
N ILE A 123 -0.60 -3.82 -10.51
CA ILE A 123 -0.43 -2.48 -9.94
C ILE A 123 -0.99 -1.43 -10.90
N TYR A 124 -1.74 -0.46 -10.35
CA TYR A 124 -2.29 0.67 -11.07
C TYR A 124 -1.98 1.97 -10.35
N TYR A 125 -1.98 3.06 -11.10
CA TYR A 125 -1.63 4.38 -10.60
C TYR A 125 -2.81 5.34 -10.66
N CYS A 126 -3.05 6.06 -9.57
CA CYS A 126 -3.98 7.18 -9.55
C CYS A 126 -3.52 8.28 -10.52
N ASN A 127 -4.48 9.08 -10.97
CA ASN A 127 -4.16 10.28 -11.71
C ASN A 127 -3.39 11.28 -10.82
N PRO A 128 -2.51 12.10 -11.40
CA PRO A 128 -1.83 13.15 -10.65
C PRO A 128 -2.85 14.07 -9.95
N SER A 129 -2.57 14.42 -8.70
CA SER A 129 -3.41 15.32 -7.89
C SER A 129 -4.87 14.84 -7.69
N ALA A 130 -5.11 13.54 -7.71
CA ALA A 130 -6.42 12.93 -7.51
C ALA A 130 -6.49 12.08 -6.22
N PRO A 131 -6.35 12.66 -5.02
CA PRO A 131 -6.32 11.91 -3.76
C PRO A 131 -7.62 11.14 -3.50
N TYR A 132 -8.76 11.61 -4.03
CA TYR A 132 -10.05 10.93 -3.91
C TYR A 132 -10.07 9.53 -4.54
N GLN A 133 -9.16 9.22 -5.46
CA GLN A 133 -9.06 7.90 -6.09
C GLN A 133 -8.49 6.83 -5.13
N LYS A 134 -7.83 7.25 -4.04
CA LYS A 134 -7.37 6.38 -2.95
C LYS A 134 -7.81 6.90 -1.57
N ALA A 135 -9.02 7.41 -1.48
CA ALA A 135 -9.56 8.04 -0.28
C ALA A 135 -9.54 7.12 0.96
N GLU A 136 -9.65 5.81 0.79
CA GLU A 136 -9.70 4.87 1.89
C GLU A 136 -8.39 4.81 2.69
N ILE A 137 -7.24 4.80 2.03
CA ILE A 137 -5.95 4.83 2.72
C ILE A 137 -5.69 6.19 3.36
N GLU A 138 -6.19 7.29 2.77
CA GLU A 138 -6.08 8.63 3.35
C GLU A 138 -6.82 8.70 4.70
N VAL A 139 -8.02 8.13 4.79
CA VAL A 139 -8.75 7.98 6.05
C VAL A 139 -7.94 7.13 7.04
N GLY A 140 -7.30 6.07 6.57
CA GLY A 140 -6.39 5.26 7.38
C GLY A 140 -5.22 6.08 7.94
N HIS A 141 -4.65 6.96 7.12
CA HIS A 141 -3.55 7.83 7.53
C HIS A 141 -3.93 8.84 8.63
N GLU A 142 -5.20 9.24 8.73
CA GLU A 142 -5.65 10.09 9.85
C GLU A 142 -5.44 9.41 11.21
N PHE A 143 -5.62 8.08 11.30
CA PHE A 143 -5.33 7.34 12.54
C PHE A 143 -3.84 7.34 12.86
N ILE A 144 -2.99 7.14 11.83
CA ILE A 144 -1.53 7.25 12.01
C ILE A 144 -1.16 8.66 12.49
N ARG A 145 -1.74 9.70 11.89
CA ARG A 145 -1.41 11.10 12.21
C ARG A 145 -1.87 11.55 13.61
N ARG A 146 -2.81 10.85 14.23
CA ARG A 146 -3.15 11.07 15.65
C ARG A 146 -2.05 10.58 16.58
N ILE A 147 -1.26 9.57 16.18
CA ILE A 147 -0.18 8.98 16.96
C ILE A 147 1.17 9.59 16.55
N LEU A 148 1.40 9.73 15.26
CA LEU A 148 2.60 10.26 14.61
C LEU A 148 2.26 11.52 13.79
N PRO A 149 2.21 12.71 14.41
CA PRO A 149 1.89 13.97 13.72
C PRO A 149 2.86 14.27 12.58
N LYS A 150 2.41 15.09 11.62
CA LYS A 150 3.26 15.55 10.51
C LYS A 150 4.52 16.22 11.04
N GLY A 151 5.67 15.93 10.41
CA GLY A 151 6.97 16.50 10.78
C GLY A 151 7.69 15.75 11.90
N ARG A 152 7.04 14.79 12.57
CA ARG A 152 7.74 13.92 13.55
C ARG A 152 8.67 12.97 12.81
N SER A 153 9.94 12.89 13.23
CA SER A 153 10.89 11.89 12.72
C SER A 153 10.47 10.48 13.12
N PHE A 154 10.74 9.52 12.23
CA PHE A 154 10.55 8.10 12.47
C PHE A 154 11.89 7.38 12.76
N ASP A 155 13.01 8.12 12.84
CA ASP A 155 14.35 7.54 12.92
C ASP A 155 14.58 6.71 14.18
N GLU A 156 13.93 7.08 15.28
CA GLU A 156 14.01 6.35 16.57
C GLU A 156 13.01 5.19 16.66
N LEU A 157 12.08 5.07 15.69
CA LEU A 157 11.08 4.01 15.70
C LEU A 157 11.66 2.70 15.18
N THR A 158 11.15 1.61 15.73
CA THR A 158 11.40 0.24 15.29
C THR A 158 10.19 -0.32 14.55
N GLN A 159 10.37 -1.40 13.81
CA GLN A 159 9.24 -2.12 13.19
C GLN A 159 8.23 -2.60 14.25
N GLY A 160 8.68 -2.99 15.44
CA GLY A 160 7.81 -3.37 16.56
C GLY A 160 6.90 -2.23 17.04
N ASP A 161 7.39 -0.99 17.05
CA ASP A 161 6.58 0.19 17.39
C ASP A 161 5.49 0.41 16.32
N ILE A 162 5.82 0.19 15.05
CA ILE A 162 4.86 0.28 13.94
C ILE A 162 3.81 -0.83 14.05
N GLU A 163 4.22 -2.05 14.34
CA GLU A 163 3.29 -3.18 14.53
C GLU A 163 2.32 -2.92 15.68
N LEU A 164 2.83 -2.42 16.81
CA LEU A 164 1.99 -2.03 17.94
C LEU A 164 0.96 -0.97 17.56
N MET A 165 1.39 0.06 16.84
CA MET A 165 0.51 1.12 16.33
C MET A 165 -0.56 0.54 15.39
N MET A 166 -0.18 -0.31 14.43
CA MET A 166 -1.11 -0.95 13.51
C MET A 166 -2.10 -1.86 14.25
N ASN A 167 -1.65 -2.59 15.27
CA ASN A 167 -2.52 -3.41 16.11
C ASN A 167 -3.60 -2.58 16.79
N HIS A 168 -3.27 -1.41 17.34
CA HIS A 168 -4.25 -0.49 17.91
C HIS A 168 -5.24 0.02 16.84
N ILE A 169 -4.73 0.48 15.69
CA ILE A 169 -5.57 0.99 14.60
C ILE A 169 -6.52 -0.09 14.07
N ASN A 170 -6.06 -1.32 13.91
CA ASN A 170 -6.82 -2.44 13.36
C ASN A 170 -7.78 -3.09 14.39
N SER A 171 -7.59 -2.83 15.67
CA SER A 171 -8.50 -3.27 16.73
C SER A 171 -9.69 -2.32 16.95
N TYR A 172 -9.62 -1.11 16.40
CA TYR A 172 -10.66 -0.11 16.59
C TYR A 172 -11.88 -0.41 15.71
N ARG A 173 -13.08 -0.52 16.34
CA ARG A 173 -14.33 -0.81 15.63
C ARG A 173 -14.73 0.29 14.67
N ARG A 174 -15.21 -0.10 13.48
CA ARG A 174 -15.60 0.83 12.39
C ARG A 174 -17.10 0.74 12.09
N ARG A 175 -17.76 1.89 11.96
CA ARG A 175 -19.17 1.93 11.55
C ARG A 175 -19.37 1.30 10.16
N LYS A 176 -18.47 1.57 9.20
CA LYS A 176 -18.54 1.01 7.85
C LYS A 176 -18.33 -0.52 7.80
N LEU A 177 -17.82 -1.13 8.86
CA LEU A 177 -17.70 -2.58 9.02
C LEU A 177 -18.82 -3.17 9.91
N ASN A 178 -19.94 -2.48 10.02
CA ASN A 178 -21.08 -2.89 10.88
C ASN A 178 -20.65 -3.12 12.34
N GLY A 179 -19.78 -2.25 12.86
CA GLY A 179 -19.29 -2.31 14.23
C GLY A 179 -18.19 -3.35 14.48
N LYS A 180 -17.69 -4.03 13.44
CA LYS A 180 -16.51 -4.90 13.55
C LYS A 180 -15.24 -4.08 13.50
N SER A 181 -14.17 -4.62 14.07
CA SER A 181 -12.80 -4.11 13.84
C SER A 181 -12.27 -4.61 12.49
N PRO A 182 -11.26 -3.94 11.92
CA PRO A 182 -10.54 -4.45 10.75
C PRO A 182 -10.03 -5.88 10.91
N TYR A 183 -9.53 -6.27 12.09
CA TYR A 183 -9.13 -7.65 12.36
C TYR A 183 -10.29 -8.63 12.29
N GLU A 184 -11.41 -8.32 12.93
CA GLU A 184 -12.63 -9.18 12.88
C GLU A 184 -13.13 -9.31 11.44
N ALA A 185 -13.10 -8.21 10.67
CA ALA A 185 -13.50 -8.22 9.26
C ALA A 185 -12.52 -9.03 8.41
N PHE A 186 -11.21 -8.90 8.65
CA PHE A 186 -10.20 -9.66 7.92
C PHE A 186 -10.33 -11.17 8.17
N CYS A 187 -10.48 -11.59 9.42
CA CYS A 187 -10.71 -13.00 9.76
C CYS A 187 -12.00 -13.54 9.12
N PHE A 188 -13.05 -12.72 9.04
CA PHE A 188 -14.31 -13.12 8.39
C PHE A 188 -14.16 -13.32 6.87
N TYR A 189 -13.38 -12.46 6.20
CA TYR A 189 -13.24 -12.49 4.73
C TYR A 189 -12.16 -13.46 4.24
N TYR A 190 -11.06 -13.61 4.98
CA TYR A 190 -9.87 -14.33 4.53
C TYR A 190 -9.50 -15.53 5.40
N GLY A 191 -9.98 -15.56 6.65
CA GLY A 191 -9.79 -16.68 7.55
C GLY A 191 -10.78 -17.81 7.22
N GLU A 192 -10.29 -19.02 7.18
CA GLU A 192 -11.11 -20.23 7.27
C GLU A 192 -11.33 -20.58 8.73
#